data_32e06ee3de5bcaeb3976a7f67b19c149
#
_entry.id   32e06ee3de5bcaeb3976a7f67b19c149
#
_cell.length_a   1.000
_cell.length_b   1.000
_cell.length_c   1.000
_cell.angle_alpha   90.00
_cell.angle_beta   90.00
_cell.angle_gamma   90.00
#
_symmetry.space_group_name_H-M   'P 1'
#
loop_
_entity.id
_entity.type
_entity.pdbx_description
1 polymer ?
#
loop_
_entity_poly.entity_id
_entity_poly.type
_entity_poly.pdbx_seq_one_letter_code
_entity_poly.pdbx_strand_id
1 'polypeptide(L)'
;ELFRHRENSLAIVPMELLELSTELSGAVGKNRDPAGAQISARNDIEAIAAWIEARSGSPHTARSYRKEGERMLHWAVKERGKALADISVDDCMAYRNWLGMLGRTDPAQWPFNIPQDQWIGKRNTPRTDEAWRPFDGPLSLASVKQSMVILRGMFLWLVQARYFVNNPWDVVNKKPARGIEDTRDIELTRVLSESQWKFLMEHIASMDGGPEKARLVFVLLLAYSTGMRLAELVDAKLKHLYSMPLSGRLGQRWMLRVQGKGDKLRAVPMGADVHAALQVYLASRGLAPSPAENDPGTPLIAHIQENKALSASALYKLLRDAFKAAAEVMRMRGHAEDAKQMVKASTHWIRHSRGSHLALAGMPLPLIQHLLGHASLNTTSIYLRNNEETLYLALEELERRPANAN
;
A
#
# COMPACT_ATOMS: atom_id res chain seq x y z
N GLU A 1 30.23 10.76 34.86
CA GLU A 1 29.52 9.49 34.82
C GLU A 1 27.99 9.67 34.83
N LEU A 2 27.44 10.56 35.67
CA LEU A 2 25.98 10.84 35.73
C LEU A 2 25.40 11.45 34.44
N PHE A 3 26.19 12.19 33.67
CA PHE A 3 25.77 12.76 32.37
C PHE A 3 25.76 11.72 31.24
N ARG A 4 26.69 10.76 31.22
CA ARG A 4 26.68 9.64 30.25
C ARG A 4 25.52 8.68 30.44
N HIS A 5 25.03 8.45 31.65
CA HIS A 5 23.85 7.64 31.92
C HIS A 5 22.55 8.31 31.47
N ARG A 6 22.45 9.66 31.46
CA ARG A 6 21.26 10.37 30.92
C ARG A 6 21.21 10.35 29.40
N GLU A 7 22.33 10.49 28.70
CA GLU A 7 22.36 10.43 27.22
C GLU A 7 22.00 9.05 26.69
N ASN A 8 22.47 7.96 27.30
CA ASN A 8 22.06 6.60 26.92
C ASN A 8 20.58 6.30 27.23
N SER A 9 19.94 7.02 28.15
CA SER A 9 18.52 6.84 28.48
C SER A 9 17.56 7.41 27.42
N LEU A 10 18.01 8.34 26.57
CA LEU A 10 17.21 8.99 25.53
C LEU A 10 17.24 8.25 24.18
N ALA A 11 18.26 7.44 23.94
CA ALA A 11 18.40 6.73 22.66
C ALA A 11 17.19 5.80 22.41
N ILE A 12 16.59 5.92 21.22
CA ILE A 12 15.54 5.04 20.75
C ILE A 12 16.19 3.96 19.89
N VAL A 13 16.19 2.74 20.43
CA VAL A 13 16.75 1.55 19.79
C VAL A 13 15.62 0.62 19.36
N PRO A 14 15.83 -0.33 18.43
CA PRO A 14 14.85 -1.37 18.15
C PRO A 14 14.34 -2.05 19.42
N MET A 15 13.03 -2.37 19.47
CA MET A 15 12.42 -2.88 20.72
C MET A 15 13.07 -4.18 21.22
N GLU A 16 13.69 -4.95 20.34
CA GLU A 16 14.43 -6.17 20.67
C GLU A 16 15.71 -5.91 21.50
N LEU A 17 16.22 -4.68 21.45
CA LEU A 17 17.41 -4.21 22.17
C LEU A 17 17.05 -3.33 23.38
N LEU A 18 15.74 -3.16 23.64
CA LEU A 18 15.28 -2.29 24.71
C LEU A 18 15.33 -3.01 26.06
N GLU A 19 16.19 -2.52 26.94
CA GLU A 19 16.25 -2.96 28.35
C GLU A 19 15.33 -2.09 29.19
N LEU A 20 14.38 -2.72 29.87
CA LEU A 20 13.36 -2.05 30.69
C LEU A 20 13.42 -2.54 32.13
N SER A 21 13.26 -1.61 33.07
CA SER A 21 13.03 -1.99 34.48
C SER A 21 11.72 -2.78 34.63
N THR A 22 11.55 -3.48 35.75
CA THR A 22 10.35 -4.26 35.99
C THR A 22 9.07 -3.43 35.86
N GLU A 23 9.10 -2.18 36.35
CA GLU A 23 7.98 -1.24 36.33
C GLU A 23 7.62 -0.81 34.91
N LEU A 24 8.62 -0.64 34.02
CA LEU A 24 8.43 -0.18 32.64
C LEU A 24 8.27 -1.33 31.64
N SER A 25 8.60 -2.57 32.07
CA SER A 25 8.50 -3.74 31.20
C SER A 25 7.07 -4.24 30.99
N GLY A 26 6.13 -3.84 31.85
CA GLY A 26 4.75 -4.36 31.85
C GLY A 26 4.62 -5.75 32.49
N ALA A 27 5.66 -6.25 33.18
CA ALA A 27 5.57 -7.47 33.97
C ALA A 27 4.53 -7.33 35.11
N VAL A 28 4.43 -6.11 35.64
CA VAL A 28 3.39 -5.66 36.55
C VAL A 28 2.71 -4.41 35.95
N GLY A 29 1.45 -4.15 36.32
CA GLY A 29 0.73 -2.96 35.82
C GLY A 29 -0.75 -3.02 36.14
N LYS A 30 -1.39 -1.87 36.16
CA LYS A 30 -2.82 -1.73 36.56
C LYS A 30 -3.79 -2.43 35.62
N ASN A 31 -3.43 -2.58 34.37
CA ASN A 31 -4.25 -3.21 33.34
C ASN A 31 -3.88 -4.68 33.08
N ARG A 32 -2.95 -5.25 33.88
CA ARG A 32 -2.66 -6.70 33.83
C ARG A 32 -3.85 -7.51 34.37
N ASP A 33 -4.20 -8.59 33.66
CA ASP A 33 -5.24 -9.53 34.17
C ASP A 33 -4.69 -10.31 35.37
N PRO A 34 -5.28 -10.15 36.58
CA PRO A 34 -4.81 -10.83 37.77
C PRO A 34 -5.04 -12.34 37.73
N ALA A 35 -5.95 -12.83 36.87
CA ALA A 35 -6.21 -14.24 36.68
C ALA A 35 -5.17 -14.95 35.78
N GLY A 36 -4.23 -14.17 35.21
CA GLY A 36 -3.14 -14.66 34.39
C GLY A 36 -3.46 -14.73 32.91
N ALA A 37 -2.44 -14.45 32.09
CA ALA A 37 -2.53 -14.48 30.66
C ALA A 37 -2.66 -15.90 30.09
N GLN A 38 -3.31 -16.05 28.94
CA GLN A 38 -3.38 -17.27 28.13
C GLN A 38 -2.19 -17.37 27.13
N ILE A 39 -1.22 -16.47 27.23
CA ILE A 39 0.01 -16.45 26.44
C ILE A 39 1.23 -16.49 27.38
N SER A 40 2.35 -17.00 26.88
CA SER A 40 3.58 -17.13 27.69
C SER A 40 4.31 -15.82 27.94
N ALA A 41 3.78 -14.69 27.44
CA ALA A 41 4.41 -13.38 27.54
C ALA A 41 4.48 -12.88 28.98
N ARG A 42 5.71 -12.57 29.43
CA ARG A 42 6.01 -12.09 30.80
C ARG A 42 6.04 -10.55 30.85
N ASN A 43 6.22 -9.89 29.71
CA ASN A 43 6.35 -8.44 29.58
C ASN A 43 5.72 -7.94 28.28
N ASP A 44 5.64 -6.62 28.11
CA ASP A 44 4.98 -5.97 26.97
C ASP A 44 5.66 -6.26 25.63
N ILE A 45 7.00 -6.41 25.60
CA ILE A 45 7.75 -6.76 24.38
C ILE A 45 7.37 -8.18 23.92
N GLU A 46 7.37 -9.14 24.83
CA GLU A 46 6.95 -10.51 24.53
C GLU A 46 5.46 -10.59 24.13
N ALA A 47 4.61 -9.76 24.74
CA ALA A 47 3.19 -9.68 24.40
C ALA A 47 2.95 -9.12 22.98
N ILE A 48 3.69 -8.07 22.60
CA ILE A 48 3.66 -7.54 21.23
C ILE A 48 4.15 -8.60 20.23
N ALA A 49 5.22 -9.33 20.56
CA ALA A 49 5.76 -10.40 19.70
C ALA A 49 4.73 -11.52 19.50
N ALA A 50 4.09 -12.00 20.58
CA ALA A 50 3.05 -13.01 20.53
C ALA A 50 1.84 -12.56 19.69
N TRP A 51 1.41 -11.30 19.82
CA TRP A 51 0.35 -10.74 18.98
C TRP A 51 0.73 -10.72 17.49
N ILE A 52 1.95 -10.28 17.15
CA ILE A 52 2.44 -10.26 15.79
C ILE A 52 2.43 -11.66 15.19
N GLU A 53 2.95 -12.64 15.91
CA GLU A 53 2.98 -14.05 15.48
C GLU A 53 1.57 -14.59 15.21
N ALA A 54 0.66 -14.37 16.15
CA ALA A 54 -0.72 -14.89 16.08
C ALA A 54 -1.57 -14.21 14.97
N ARG A 55 -1.30 -12.97 14.60
CA ARG A 55 -2.22 -12.15 13.79
C ARG A 55 -1.67 -11.67 12.46
N SER A 56 -0.39 -11.84 12.19
CA SER A 56 0.22 -11.17 11.02
C SER A 56 -0.07 -11.82 9.68
N GLY A 57 -0.40 -13.06 9.56
CA GLY A 57 -0.80 -13.76 8.32
C GLY A 57 0.11 -13.52 7.09
N SER A 58 0.99 -12.51 7.10
CA SER A 58 1.95 -12.20 6.04
C SER A 58 3.14 -11.39 6.57
N PRO A 59 4.34 -11.47 5.93
CA PRO A 59 5.52 -10.69 6.32
C PRO A 59 5.29 -9.17 6.26
N HIS A 60 4.45 -8.70 5.35
CA HIS A 60 4.11 -7.28 5.24
C HIS A 60 3.25 -6.81 6.41
N THR A 61 2.26 -7.61 6.81
CA THR A 61 1.41 -7.35 7.98
C THR A 61 2.24 -7.38 9.25
N ALA A 62 3.14 -8.38 9.40
CA ALA A 62 4.05 -8.48 10.53
C ALA A 62 4.90 -7.22 10.71
N ARG A 63 5.49 -6.71 9.62
CA ARG A 63 6.27 -5.46 9.64
C ARG A 63 5.43 -4.25 10.06
N SER A 64 4.19 -4.15 9.56
CA SER A 64 3.28 -3.05 9.95
C SER A 64 2.89 -3.12 11.42
N TYR A 65 2.57 -4.31 11.92
CA TYR A 65 2.21 -4.54 13.32
C TYR A 65 3.38 -4.26 14.25
N ARG A 66 4.56 -4.79 13.94
CA ARG A 66 5.79 -4.50 14.68
C ARG A 66 6.04 -3.00 14.79
N LYS A 67 6.00 -2.31 13.66
CA LYS A 67 6.25 -0.86 13.59
C LYS A 67 5.32 -0.08 14.52
N GLU A 68 4.03 -0.37 14.51
CA GLU A 68 3.08 0.40 15.33
C GLU A 68 3.14 0.00 16.81
N GLY A 69 3.32 -1.29 17.13
CA GLY A 69 3.52 -1.76 18.50
C GLY A 69 4.79 -1.18 19.14
N GLU A 70 5.90 -1.19 18.40
CA GLU A 70 7.18 -0.63 18.80
C GLU A 70 7.10 0.89 19.03
N ARG A 71 6.46 1.64 18.15
CA ARG A 71 6.25 3.09 18.29
C ARG A 71 5.49 3.44 19.54
N MET A 72 4.40 2.71 19.80
CA MET A 72 3.58 2.91 21.00
C MET A 72 4.35 2.54 22.26
N LEU A 73 5.12 1.45 22.26
CA LEU A 73 5.94 1.02 23.40
C LEU A 73 6.99 2.10 23.73
N HIS A 74 7.75 2.56 22.73
CA HIS A 74 8.76 3.62 22.95
C HIS A 74 8.12 4.89 23.47
N TRP A 75 6.98 5.31 22.91
CA TRP A 75 6.31 6.52 23.38
C TRP A 75 5.82 6.36 24.81
N ALA A 76 5.22 5.22 25.15
CA ALA A 76 4.76 4.94 26.51
C ALA A 76 5.93 5.02 27.52
N VAL A 77 7.04 4.36 27.21
CA VAL A 77 8.20 4.32 28.10
C VAL A 77 8.94 5.65 28.15
N LYS A 78 9.26 6.25 27.00
CA LYS A 78 10.16 7.41 26.93
C LYS A 78 9.46 8.74 27.19
N GLU A 79 8.22 8.93 26.70
CA GLU A 79 7.47 10.19 26.88
C GLU A 79 6.59 10.17 28.12
N ARG A 80 6.04 8.99 28.49
CA ARG A 80 5.10 8.89 29.60
C ARG A 80 5.67 8.25 30.84
N GLY A 81 6.85 7.60 30.75
CA GLY A 81 7.44 6.86 31.87
C GLY A 81 6.53 5.71 32.35
N LYS A 82 5.78 5.06 31.44
CA LYS A 82 4.79 4.03 31.74
C LYS A 82 5.02 2.78 30.90
N ALA A 83 4.72 1.60 31.46
CA ALA A 83 4.53 0.39 30.68
C ALA A 83 3.24 0.47 29.85
N LEU A 84 3.09 -0.36 28.81
CA LEU A 84 1.80 -0.47 28.09
C LEU A 84 0.69 -0.97 29.00
N ALA A 85 1.04 -1.77 29.99
CA ALA A 85 0.12 -2.25 31.04
C ALA A 85 -0.44 -1.13 31.95
N ASP A 86 0.08 0.10 31.85
CA ASP A 86 -0.37 1.27 32.63
C ASP A 86 -0.94 2.41 31.77
N ILE A 87 -1.05 2.19 30.46
CA ILE A 87 -1.58 3.18 29.51
C ILE A 87 -3.09 3.37 29.76
N SER A 88 -3.47 4.61 29.95
CA SER A 88 -4.86 5.06 30.12
C SER A 88 -5.48 5.55 28.81
N VAL A 89 -6.77 5.85 28.86
CA VAL A 89 -7.50 6.53 27.76
C VAL A 89 -6.89 7.89 27.44
N ASP A 90 -6.49 8.66 28.46
CA ASP A 90 -5.84 9.95 28.28
C ASP A 90 -4.49 9.81 27.59
N ASP A 91 -3.72 8.77 27.91
CA ASP A 91 -2.46 8.48 27.22
C ASP A 91 -2.71 8.12 25.75
N CYS A 92 -3.75 7.35 25.43
CA CYS A 92 -4.11 7.04 24.05
C CYS A 92 -4.50 8.32 23.26
N MET A 93 -5.26 9.25 23.87
CA MET A 93 -5.56 10.54 23.27
C MET A 93 -4.30 11.39 23.08
N ALA A 94 -3.41 11.41 24.06
CA ALA A 94 -2.14 12.12 24.00
C ALA A 94 -1.24 11.57 22.88
N TYR A 95 -1.13 10.24 22.75
CA TYR A 95 -0.37 9.60 21.67
C TYR A 95 -0.93 9.96 20.29
N ARG A 96 -2.26 9.91 20.11
CA ARG A 96 -2.90 10.31 18.87
C ARG A 96 -2.55 11.76 18.48
N ASN A 97 -2.61 12.68 19.46
CA ASN A 97 -2.29 14.09 19.23
C ASN A 97 -0.79 14.28 18.94
N TRP A 98 0.06 13.58 19.67
CA TRP A 98 1.51 13.55 19.47
C TRP A 98 1.89 13.09 18.06
N LEU A 99 1.27 12.02 17.55
CA LEU A 99 1.47 11.56 16.16
C LEU A 99 1.10 12.65 15.13
N GLY A 100 0.11 13.48 15.43
CA GLY A 100 -0.29 14.59 14.59
C GLY A 100 0.72 15.75 14.57
N MET A 101 1.44 15.95 15.67
CA MET A 101 2.42 17.03 15.86
C MET A 101 3.82 16.65 15.38
N LEU A 102 4.19 15.37 15.46
CA LEU A 102 5.53 14.87 15.14
C LEU A 102 5.93 15.21 13.71
N GLY A 103 7.04 15.93 13.56
CA GLY A 103 7.59 16.38 12.28
C GLY A 103 6.84 17.56 11.64
N ARG A 104 5.89 18.20 12.35
CA ARG A 104 5.12 19.37 11.90
C ARG A 104 5.24 20.56 12.80
N THR A 105 5.55 20.34 14.08
CA THR A 105 5.74 21.40 15.06
C THR A 105 7.16 21.93 14.96
N ASP A 106 7.33 23.24 15.04
CA ASP A 106 8.65 23.86 15.15
C ASP A 106 9.43 23.23 16.34
N PRO A 107 10.68 22.82 16.17
CA PRO A 107 11.48 22.27 17.26
C PRO A 107 11.53 23.14 18.52
N ALA A 108 11.49 24.46 18.37
CA ALA A 108 11.48 25.41 19.50
C ALA A 108 10.12 25.41 20.26
N GLN A 109 9.05 24.93 19.64
CA GLN A 109 7.70 24.84 20.20
C GLN A 109 7.29 23.39 20.54
N TRP A 110 8.23 22.44 20.44
CA TRP A 110 7.99 21.05 20.73
C TRP A 110 7.74 20.82 22.23
N PRO A 111 6.51 20.41 22.63
CA PRO A 111 6.13 20.41 24.05
C PRO A 111 6.45 19.08 24.78
N PHE A 112 7.16 18.17 24.17
CA PHE A 112 7.45 16.84 24.70
C PHE A 112 8.90 16.68 25.13
N ASN A 113 9.14 15.67 25.99
CA ASN A 113 10.45 15.48 26.63
C ASN A 113 11.56 15.06 25.66
N ILE A 114 11.21 14.22 24.68
CA ILE A 114 12.18 13.71 23.73
C ILE A 114 12.13 14.54 22.44
N PRO A 115 13.27 15.10 22.00
CA PRO A 115 13.35 15.89 20.77
C PRO A 115 12.88 15.10 19.53
N GLN A 116 12.33 15.82 18.54
CA GLN A 116 11.76 15.18 17.35
C GLN A 116 12.79 14.40 16.51
N ASP A 117 14.06 14.83 16.50
CA ASP A 117 15.17 14.17 15.81
C ASP A 117 15.54 12.81 16.43
N GLN A 118 15.17 12.55 17.67
CA GLN A 118 15.28 11.23 18.29
C GLN A 118 14.17 10.28 17.81
N TRP A 119 13.08 10.80 17.29
CA TRP A 119 11.95 10.02 16.76
C TRP A 119 12.02 9.84 15.25
N ILE A 120 12.50 10.83 14.52
CA ILE A 120 12.52 10.87 13.06
C ILE A 120 13.97 10.70 12.58
N GLY A 121 14.19 9.66 11.79
CA GLY A 121 15.47 9.36 11.16
C GLY A 121 15.43 9.44 9.65
N LYS A 122 16.57 9.12 9.05
CA LYS A 122 16.69 9.01 7.60
C LYS A 122 15.96 7.76 7.10
N ARG A 123 15.24 7.90 6.02
CA ARG A 123 14.50 6.80 5.40
C ARG A 123 15.43 5.65 4.99
N ASN A 124 14.96 4.43 5.19
CA ASN A 124 15.66 3.17 4.89
C ASN A 124 16.95 2.95 5.71
N THR A 125 17.13 3.61 6.84
CA THR A 125 18.20 3.30 7.79
C THR A 125 17.99 1.88 8.33
N PRO A 126 19.01 0.99 8.25
CA PRO A 126 18.92 -0.36 8.80
C PRO A 126 18.62 -0.33 10.30
N ARG A 127 17.87 -1.33 10.80
CA ARG A 127 17.56 -1.42 12.25
C ARG A 127 18.79 -1.66 13.12
N THR A 128 19.88 -2.15 12.55
CA THR A 128 21.17 -2.36 13.22
C THR A 128 22.04 -1.10 13.29
N ASP A 129 21.60 -0.02 12.64
CA ASP A 129 22.33 1.24 12.60
C ASP A 129 21.94 2.11 13.80
N GLU A 130 22.90 2.73 14.46
CA GLU A 130 22.68 3.64 15.60
C GLU A 130 21.83 4.87 15.24
N ALA A 131 21.85 5.28 13.97
CA ALA A 131 21.01 6.34 13.44
C ALA A 131 19.58 5.90 13.14
N TRP A 132 19.22 4.62 13.37
CA TRP A 132 17.85 4.15 13.16
C TRP A 132 16.87 4.89 14.10
N ARG A 133 15.71 5.25 13.54
CA ARG A 133 14.61 5.86 14.29
C ARG A 133 13.28 5.24 13.85
N PRO A 134 12.25 5.24 14.72
CA PRO A 134 10.97 4.57 14.43
C PRO A 134 10.12 5.28 13.36
N PHE A 135 10.45 6.51 12.99
CA PHE A 135 9.75 7.28 11.96
C PHE A 135 10.71 7.79 10.88
N ASP A 136 10.22 7.85 9.64
CA ASP A 136 10.93 8.41 8.48
C ASP A 136 10.49 9.86 8.18
N GLY A 137 9.63 10.44 9.01
CA GLY A 137 9.03 11.75 8.83
C GLY A 137 7.61 11.82 9.40
N PRO A 138 6.91 12.97 9.22
CA PRO A 138 5.54 13.16 9.69
C PRO A 138 4.57 12.19 9.04
N LEU A 139 3.62 11.66 9.82
CA LEU A 139 2.62 10.74 9.32
C LEU A 139 1.47 11.48 8.63
N SER A 140 1.03 11.00 7.47
CA SER A 140 -0.23 11.46 6.86
C SER A 140 -1.43 11.14 7.77
N LEU A 141 -2.55 11.84 7.57
CA LEU A 141 -3.80 11.58 8.28
C LEU A 141 -4.24 10.11 8.15
N ALA A 142 -4.12 9.54 6.95
CA ALA A 142 -4.42 8.13 6.71
C ALA A 142 -3.51 7.20 7.52
N SER A 143 -2.21 7.52 7.61
CA SER A 143 -1.25 6.75 8.40
C SER A 143 -1.53 6.84 9.89
N VAL A 144 -1.90 8.01 10.41
CA VAL A 144 -2.32 8.17 11.83
C VAL A 144 -3.58 7.35 12.12
N LYS A 145 -4.58 7.39 11.24
CA LYS A 145 -5.79 6.55 11.38
C LYS A 145 -5.46 5.06 11.36
N GLN A 146 -4.55 4.65 10.47
CA GLN A 146 -4.10 3.25 10.38
C GLN A 146 -3.37 2.81 11.64
N SER A 147 -2.47 3.65 12.20
CA SER A 147 -1.82 3.39 13.49
C SER A 147 -2.85 3.09 14.59
N MET A 148 -3.89 3.92 14.72
CA MET A 148 -4.92 3.72 15.74
C MET A 148 -5.73 2.46 15.52
N VAL A 149 -6.03 2.10 14.27
CA VAL A 149 -6.73 0.83 13.96
C VAL A 149 -5.88 -0.36 14.35
N ILE A 150 -4.57 -0.32 14.07
CA ILE A 150 -3.64 -1.39 14.42
C ILE A 150 -3.49 -1.51 15.94
N LEU A 151 -3.26 -0.38 16.64
CA LEU A 151 -3.09 -0.38 18.10
C LEU A 151 -4.35 -0.83 18.82
N ARG A 152 -5.54 -0.36 18.40
CA ARG A 152 -6.80 -0.85 18.94
C ARG A 152 -6.93 -2.36 18.75
N GLY A 153 -6.55 -2.89 17.58
CA GLY A 153 -6.55 -4.33 17.30
C GLY A 153 -5.55 -5.10 18.17
N MET A 154 -4.37 -4.53 18.43
CA MET A 154 -3.37 -5.10 19.36
C MET A 154 -3.92 -5.22 20.77
N PHE A 155 -4.40 -4.12 21.35
CA PHE A 155 -4.96 -4.13 22.71
C PHE A 155 -6.18 -5.02 22.83
N LEU A 156 -7.08 -5.05 21.82
CA LEU A 156 -8.22 -5.96 21.80
C LEU A 156 -7.77 -7.43 21.87
N TRP A 157 -6.76 -7.81 21.08
CA TRP A 157 -6.23 -9.17 21.11
C TRP A 157 -5.56 -9.49 22.45
N LEU A 158 -4.82 -8.54 23.04
CA LEU A 158 -4.21 -8.70 24.35
C LEU A 158 -5.26 -8.87 25.48
N VAL A 159 -6.41 -8.22 25.37
CA VAL A 159 -7.56 -8.46 26.27
C VAL A 159 -8.14 -9.85 26.05
N GLN A 160 -8.33 -10.28 24.80
CA GLN A 160 -8.81 -11.62 24.47
C GLN A 160 -7.85 -12.72 24.96
N ALA A 161 -6.53 -12.45 24.90
CA ALA A 161 -5.49 -13.32 25.42
C ALA A 161 -5.31 -13.21 26.95
N ARG A 162 -6.15 -12.44 27.64
CA ARG A 162 -6.11 -12.20 29.10
C ARG A 162 -4.76 -11.66 29.59
N TYR A 163 -4.03 -10.99 28.71
CA TYR A 163 -2.84 -10.25 29.09
C TYR A 163 -3.22 -8.91 29.74
N PHE A 164 -4.22 -8.23 29.19
CA PHE A 164 -4.85 -7.03 29.74
C PHE A 164 -6.29 -7.30 30.15
N VAL A 165 -6.81 -6.47 31.09
CA VAL A 165 -8.22 -6.47 31.49
C VAL A 165 -9.05 -5.64 30.52
N ASN A 166 -8.57 -4.46 30.13
CA ASN A 166 -9.30 -3.49 29.33
C ASN A 166 -8.51 -2.98 28.13
N ASN A 167 -9.23 -2.53 27.11
CA ASN A 167 -8.65 -1.87 25.95
C ASN A 167 -8.93 -0.35 26.02
N PRO A 168 -7.95 0.50 26.39
CA PRO A 168 -8.14 1.93 26.52
C PRO A 168 -8.45 2.63 25.17
N TRP A 169 -8.16 2.00 24.04
CA TRP A 169 -8.46 2.52 22.71
C TRP A 169 -9.94 2.42 22.32
N ASP A 170 -10.75 1.64 23.04
CA ASP A 170 -12.16 1.41 22.64
C ASP A 170 -13.02 2.66 22.73
N VAL A 171 -12.69 3.55 23.64
CA VAL A 171 -13.42 4.82 23.85
C VAL A 171 -12.75 6.02 23.18
N VAL A 172 -11.61 5.84 22.51
CA VAL A 172 -10.89 6.91 21.81
C VAL A 172 -11.43 7.09 20.39
N ASN A 173 -11.82 8.31 20.06
CA ASN A 173 -12.28 8.65 18.72
C ASN A 173 -11.13 8.49 17.70
N LYS A 174 -11.43 7.83 16.58
CA LYS A 174 -10.47 7.59 15.48
C LYS A 174 -10.13 8.84 14.66
N LYS A 175 -10.87 9.93 14.83
CA LYS A 175 -10.54 11.20 14.17
C LYS A 175 -9.34 11.82 14.88
N PRO A 176 -8.21 12.05 14.18
CA PRO A 176 -7.07 12.76 14.77
C PRO A 176 -7.48 14.18 15.15
N ALA A 177 -6.72 14.76 16.08
CA ALA A 177 -6.89 16.15 16.46
C ALA A 177 -6.77 17.09 15.24
N ARG A 178 -7.37 18.27 15.35
CA ARG A 178 -7.32 19.33 14.33
C ARG A 178 -5.87 19.62 13.92
N GLY A 179 -5.61 19.85 12.65
CA GLY A 179 -4.31 20.31 12.15
C GLY A 179 -3.61 19.39 11.12
N ILE A 180 -4.14 18.19 10.88
CA ILE A 180 -3.68 17.37 9.73
C ILE A 180 -4.69 17.56 8.61
N GLU A 181 -4.28 18.19 7.51
CA GLU A 181 -5.12 18.31 6.31
C GLU A 181 -5.54 16.93 5.81
N ASP A 182 -6.83 16.82 5.48
CA ASP A 182 -7.39 15.59 4.92
C ASP A 182 -6.94 15.46 3.46
N THR A 183 -5.90 14.67 3.27
CA THR A 183 -5.35 14.41 1.93
C THR A 183 -6.22 13.45 1.09
N ARG A 184 -7.50 13.24 1.45
CA ARG A 184 -8.42 12.38 0.67
C ARG A 184 -8.60 12.87 -0.77
N ASP A 185 -8.51 14.17 -1.02
CA ASP A 185 -8.50 14.72 -2.38
C ASP A 185 -7.26 14.30 -3.19
N ILE A 186 -6.15 13.93 -2.51
CA ILE A 186 -4.94 13.44 -3.18
C ILE A 186 -5.11 12.03 -3.76
N GLU A 187 -5.97 11.18 -3.18
CA GLU A 187 -6.24 9.85 -3.76
C GLU A 187 -7.01 9.97 -5.09
N LEU A 188 -7.85 10.98 -5.22
CA LEU A 188 -8.61 11.28 -6.42
C LEU A 188 -7.73 11.84 -7.56
N THR A 189 -6.59 12.43 -7.23
CA THR A 189 -5.61 12.96 -8.20
C THR A 189 -4.59 11.92 -8.65
N ARG A 190 -4.60 10.69 -8.10
CA ARG A 190 -3.68 9.61 -8.46
C ARG A 190 -4.15 8.81 -9.68
N VAL A 191 -4.57 9.51 -10.69
CA VAL A 191 -5.05 8.94 -11.97
C VAL A 191 -4.28 9.63 -13.09
N LEU A 192 -3.78 8.85 -14.05
CA LEU A 192 -3.30 9.39 -15.31
C LEU A 192 -4.51 9.67 -16.21
N SER A 193 -4.57 10.83 -16.82
CA SER A 193 -5.56 11.09 -17.86
C SER A 193 -5.33 10.19 -19.09
N GLU A 194 -6.32 10.05 -19.94
CA GLU A 194 -6.16 9.30 -21.20
C GLU A 194 -5.06 9.90 -22.09
N SER A 195 -4.93 11.22 -22.11
CA SER A 195 -3.87 11.92 -22.83
C SER A 195 -2.48 11.63 -22.25
N GLN A 196 -2.34 11.63 -20.92
CA GLN A 196 -1.09 11.27 -20.25
C GLN A 196 -0.72 9.80 -20.49
N TRP A 197 -1.71 8.90 -20.46
CA TRP A 197 -1.49 7.48 -20.77
C TRP A 197 -1.06 7.29 -22.24
N LYS A 198 -1.75 7.93 -23.16
CA LYS A 198 -1.41 7.91 -24.58
C LYS A 198 0.01 8.43 -24.83
N PHE A 199 0.37 9.57 -24.23
CA PHE A 199 1.71 10.12 -24.31
C PHE A 199 2.78 9.15 -23.81
N LEU A 200 2.55 8.51 -22.67
CA LEU A 200 3.47 7.49 -22.13
C LEU A 200 3.70 6.37 -23.16
N MET A 201 2.62 5.84 -23.73
CA MET A 201 2.72 4.74 -24.70
C MET A 201 3.39 5.18 -26.01
N GLU A 202 3.15 6.39 -26.50
CA GLU A 202 3.82 6.97 -27.66
C GLU A 202 5.32 7.18 -27.40
N HIS A 203 5.68 7.70 -26.21
CA HIS A 203 7.07 7.83 -25.82
C HIS A 203 7.79 6.47 -25.82
N ILE A 204 7.19 5.42 -25.25
CA ILE A 204 7.78 4.08 -25.24
C ILE A 204 7.85 3.50 -26.66
N ALA A 205 6.86 3.76 -27.50
CA ALA A 205 6.88 3.34 -28.90
C ALA A 205 8.04 3.98 -29.68
N SER A 206 8.47 5.18 -29.33
CA SER A 206 9.61 5.89 -29.94
C SER A 206 10.99 5.43 -29.45
N MET A 207 11.07 4.58 -28.40
CA MET A 207 12.35 4.04 -27.92
C MET A 207 12.94 3.08 -28.96
N ASP A 208 14.26 2.88 -28.88
CA ASP A 208 14.95 1.84 -29.68
C ASP A 208 14.35 0.47 -29.41
N GLY A 209 14.33 -0.39 -30.44
CA GLY A 209 13.84 -1.75 -30.35
C GLY A 209 14.70 -2.60 -29.41
N GLY A 210 14.15 -3.75 -28.99
CA GLY A 210 14.87 -4.71 -28.16
C GLY A 210 14.01 -5.33 -27.07
N PRO A 211 14.60 -6.29 -26.33
CA PRO A 211 13.87 -7.02 -25.29
C PRO A 211 13.36 -6.13 -24.16
N GLU A 212 14.10 -5.08 -23.81
CA GLU A 212 13.72 -4.12 -22.75
C GLU A 212 12.46 -3.35 -23.13
N LYS A 213 12.38 -2.83 -24.36
CA LYS A 213 11.19 -2.16 -24.88
C LYS A 213 10.02 -3.12 -24.97
N ALA A 214 10.22 -4.32 -25.52
CA ALA A 214 9.18 -5.33 -25.64
C ALA A 214 8.59 -5.70 -24.26
N ARG A 215 9.45 -5.88 -23.25
CA ARG A 215 9.03 -6.09 -21.86
C ARG A 215 8.23 -4.91 -21.31
N LEU A 216 8.70 -3.69 -21.50
CA LEU A 216 8.07 -2.50 -20.95
C LEU A 216 6.68 -2.28 -21.57
N VAL A 217 6.55 -2.42 -22.89
CA VAL A 217 5.26 -2.35 -23.60
C VAL A 217 4.30 -3.41 -23.05
N PHE A 218 4.74 -4.67 -22.99
CA PHE A 218 3.90 -5.75 -22.48
C PHE A 218 3.45 -5.50 -21.03
N VAL A 219 4.38 -5.13 -20.15
CA VAL A 219 4.09 -4.90 -18.72
C VAL A 219 3.08 -3.77 -18.53
N LEU A 220 3.23 -2.66 -19.24
CA LEU A 220 2.32 -1.52 -19.15
C LEU A 220 0.94 -1.86 -19.68
N LEU A 221 0.85 -2.51 -20.84
CA LEU A 221 -0.43 -2.95 -21.40
C LEU A 221 -1.13 -3.97 -20.49
N LEU A 222 -0.38 -4.95 -19.95
CA LEU A 222 -0.92 -5.92 -19.01
C LEU A 222 -1.43 -5.25 -17.75
N ALA A 223 -0.60 -4.39 -17.11
CA ALA A 223 -0.96 -3.70 -15.88
C ALA A 223 -2.19 -2.80 -16.05
N TYR A 224 -2.25 -2.05 -17.16
CA TYR A 224 -3.37 -1.17 -17.46
C TYR A 224 -4.63 -1.96 -17.82
N SER A 225 -4.56 -2.91 -18.74
CA SER A 225 -5.73 -3.67 -19.21
C SER A 225 -6.40 -4.44 -18.07
N THR A 226 -5.60 -5.09 -17.20
CA THR A 226 -6.10 -5.98 -16.15
C THR A 226 -6.27 -5.30 -14.80
N GLY A 227 -5.64 -4.15 -14.58
CA GLY A 227 -5.62 -3.48 -13.29
C GLY A 227 -5.02 -4.32 -12.15
N MET A 228 -4.16 -5.28 -12.45
CA MET A 228 -3.52 -6.15 -11.45
C MET A 228 -2.66 -5.38 -10.45
N ARG A 229 -2.55 -5.91 -9.23
CA ARG A 229 -1.60 -5.39 -8.22
C ARG A 229 -0.17 -5.79 -8.58
N LEU A 230 0.81 -5.03 -8.10
CA LEU A 230 2.23 -5.30 -8.36
C LEU A 230 2.63 -6.75 -8.01
N ALA A 231 2.20 -7.28 -6.88
CA ALA A 231 2.47 -8.66 -6.48
C ALA A 231 1.82 -9.67 -7.44
N GLU A 232 0.57 -9.43 -7.86
CA GLU A 232 -0.15 -10.28 -8.81
C GLU A 232 0.55 -10.31 -10.19
N LEU A 233 1.14 -9.18 -10.62
CA LEU A 233 1.92 -9.09 -11.86
C LEU A 233 3.21 -9.94 -11.78
N VAL A 234 3.89 -9.87 -10.64
CA VAL A 234 5.14 -10.64 -10.40
C VAL A 234 4.89 -12.14 -10.36
N ASP A 235 3.78 -12.57 -9.75
CA ASP A 235 3.45 -13.98 -9.56
C ASP A 235 2.84 -14.63 -10.80
N ALA A 236 2.48 -13.84 -11.82
CA ALA A 236 1.84 -14.32 -13.02
C ALA A 236 2.79 -15.19 -13.89
N LYS A 237 2.30 -16.37 -14.32
CA LYS A 237 3.03 -17.36 -15.14
C LYS A 237 2.20 -17.77 -16.34
N LEU A 238 2.83 -18.35 -17.37
CA LEU A 238 2.16 -18.83 -18.57
C LEU A 238 1.04 -19.84 -18.26
N LYS A 239 1.20 -20.72 -17.27
CA LYS A 239 0.15 -21.66 -16.82
C LYS A 239 -1.14 -21.01 -16.32
N HIS A 240 -1.10 -19.73 -16.02
CA HIS A 240 -2.28 -18.98 -15.59
C HIS A 240 -3.10 -18.43 -16.76
N LEU A 241 -2.52 -18.47 -18.00
CA LEU A 241 -3.21 -18.11 -19.22
C LEU A 241 -4.06 -19.28 -19.72
N TYR A 242 -5.25 -18.98 -20.20
CA TYR A 242 -6.09 -19.91 -20.91
C TYR A 242 -6.96 -19.18 -21.91
N SER A 243 -7.34 -19.90 -22.96
CA SER A 243 -8.30 -19.38 -23.94
C SER A 243 -9.69 -19.93 -23.68
N MET A 244 -10.70 -19.14 -24.01
CA MET A 244 -12.08 -19.57 -23.98
C MET A 244 -12.83 -19.10 -25.24
N PRO A 245 -13.75 -19.93 -25.80
CA PRO A 245 -14.63 -19.47 -26.83
C PRO A 245 -15.66 -18.49 -26.26
N LEU A 246 -16.06 -17.48 -27.05
CA LEU A 246 -17.18 -16.61 -26.72
C LEU A 246 -18.40 -17.06 -27.55
N SER A 247 -19.53 -17.30 -26.87
CA SER A 247 -20.77 -17.61 -27.51
C SER A 247 -21.14 -16.55 -28.55
N GLY A 248 -21.45 -16.98 -29.78
CA GLY A 248 -21.87 -16.10 -30.86
C GLY A 248 -20.75 -15.24 -31.53
N ARG A 249 -19.49 -15.46 -31.24
CA ARG A 249 -18.37 -14.76 -31.89
C ARG A 249 -17.26 -15.73 -32.29
N LEU A 250 -16.71 -15.55 -33.49
CA LEU A 250 -15.54 -16.28 -33.94
C LEU A 250 -14.28 -15.79 -33.22
N GLY A 251 -13.42 -16.74 -32.82
CA GLY A 251 -12.12 -16.50 -32.27
C GLY A 251 -11.98 -16.85 -30.79
N GLN A 252 -10.73 -17.03 -30.38
CA GLN A 252 -10.34 -17.30 -28.99
C GLN A 252 -10.19 -15.99 -28.22
N ARG A 253 -10.56 -16.01 -26.95
CA ARG A 253 -10.34 -14.91 -26.02
C ARG A 253 -9.43 -15.39 -24.91
N TRP A 254 -8.39 -14.64 -24.66
CA TRP A 254 -7.41 -14.95 -23.64
C TRP A 254 -7.86 -14.41 -22.29
N MET A 255 -7.72 -15.25 -21.28
CA MET A 255 -8.02 -14.96 -19.89
C MET A 255 -6.79 -15.26 -19.05
N LEU A 256 -6.60 -14.49 -17.98
CA LEU A 256 -5.55 -14.72 -16.98
C LEU A 256 -6.19 -15.01 -15.63
N ARG A 257 -5.86 -16.15 -15.03
CA ARG A 257 -6.20 -16.46 -13.63
C ARG A 257 -5.28 -15.69 -12.72
N VAL A 258 -5.86 -14.93 -11.79
CA VAL A 258 -5.14 -14.10 -10.84
C VAL A 258 -5.51 -14.50 -9.44
N GLN A 259 -4.52 -14.82 -8.61
CA GLN A 259 -4.69 -15.08 -7.19
C GLN A 259 -4.56 -13.76 -6.43
N GLY A 260 -5.65 -13.31 -5.83
CA GLY A 260 -5.72 -12.06 -5.08
C GLY A 260 -5.47 -12.24 -3.58
N LYS A 261 -5.61 -11.15 -2.84
CA LYS A 261 -5.49 -11.16 -1.37
C LYS A 261 -6.50 -12.13 -0.74
N GLY A 262 -6.03 -12.99 0.16
CA GLY A 262 -6.84 -14.00 0.85
C GLY A 262 -7.22 -15.17 -0.05
N ASP A 263 -6.33 -15.56 -0.95
CA ASP A 263 -6.46 -16.71 -1.89
C ASP A 263 -7.68 -16.67 -2.82
N LYS A 264 -8.29 -15.49 -2.99
CA LYS A 264 -9.41 -15.34 -3.89
C LYS A 264 -8.95 -15.37 -5.35
N LEU A 265 -9.38 -16.39 -6.08
CA LEU A 265 -9.14 -16.49 -7.51
C LEU A 265 -10.14 -15.62 -8.29
N ARG A 266 -9.62 -14.90 -9.28
CA ARG A 266 -10.43 -14.24 -10.31
C ARG A 266 -9.85 -14.46 -11.69
N ALA A 267 -10.68 -14.40 -12.71
CA ALA A 267 -10.25 -14.38 -14.10
C ALA A 267 -10.35 -12.95 -14.63
N VAL A 268 -9.27 -12.48 -15.27
CA VAL A 268 -9.26 -11.17 -15.92
C VAL A 268 -9.08 -11.35 -17.43
N PRO A 269 -9.83 -10.62 -18.26
CA PRO A 269 -9.68 -10.69 -19.71
C PRO A 269 -8.36 -10.05 -20.13
N MET A 270 -7.69 -10.68 -21.09
CA MET A 270 -6.49 -10.16 -21.73
C MET A 270 -6.84 -9.75 -23.16
N GLY A 271 -6.85 -8.45 -23.42
CA GLY A 271 -7.18 -7.89 -24.75
C GLY A 271 -6.21 -8.34 -25.84
N ALA A 272 -6.61 -8.21 -27.10
CA ALA A 272 -5.82 -8.61 -28.26
C ALA A 272 -4.44 -7.92 -28.27
N ASP A 273 -4.39 -6.61 -27.93
CA ASP A 273 -3.14 -5.84 -27.90
C ASP A 273 -2.16 -6.37 -26.83
N VAL A 274 -2.69 -6.77 -25.66
CA VAL A 274 -1.88 -7.36 -24.58
C VAL A 274 -1.31 -8.70 -25.01
N HIS A 275 -2.14 -9.53 -25.69
CA HIS A 275 -1.70 -10.83 -26.20
C HIS A 275 -0.63 -10.66 -27.28
N ALA A 276 -0.82 -9.75 -28.24
CA ALA A 276 0.17 -9.43 -29.26
C ALA A 276 1.49 -8.95 -28.65
N ALA A 277 1.42 -8.05 -27.65
CA ALA A 277 2.60 -7.58 -26.94
C ALA A 277 3.31 -8.71 -26.17
N LEU A 278 2.56 -9.67 -25.60
CA LEU A 278 3.13 -10.86 -24.98
C LEU A 278 3.92 -11.70 -26.00
N GLN A 279 3.36 -11.94 -27.18
CA GLN A 279 4.02 -12.72 -28.24
C GLN A 279 5.36 -12.07 -28.66
N VAL A 280 5.36 -10.75 -28.88
CA VAL A 280 6.58 -9.98 -29.18
C VAL A 280 7.59 -10.08 -28.05
N TYR A 281 7.14 -9.97 -26.80
CA TYR A 281 8.01 -10.06 -25.64
C TYR A 281 8.59 -11.47 -25.46
N LEU A 282 7.80 -12.53 -25.63
CA LEU A 282 8.29 -13.90 -25.58
C LEU A 282 9.35 -14.14 -26.66
N ALA A 283 9.09 -13.75 -27.91
CA ALA A 283 10.04 -13.86 -29.01
C ALA A 283 11.34 -13.10 -28.72
N SER A 284 11.28 -11.92 -28.12
CA SER A 284 12.45 -11.12 -27.73
C SER A 284 13.32 -11.79 -26.66
N ARG A 285 12.78 -12.77 -25.94
CA ARG A 285 13.50 -13.61 -24.96
C ARG A 285 14.01 -14.93 -25.56
N GLY A 286 13.86 -15.15 -26.87
CA GLY A 286 14.19 -16.43 -27.52
C GLY A 286 13.19 -17.55 -27.22
N LEU A 287 11.99 -17.22 -26.75
CA LEU A 287 10.88 -18.16 -26.48
C LEU A 287 9.93 -18.22 -27.67
N ALA A 288 9.13 -19.29 -27.75
CA ALA A 288 8.08 -19.37 -28.77
C ALA A 288 7.07 -18.22 -28.57
N PRO A 289 6.63 -17.53 -29.64
CA PRO A 289 5.62 -16.49 -29.54
C PRO A 289 4.30 -16.99 -28.97
N SER A 290 3.89 -18.21 -29.29
CA SER A 290 2.71 -18.85 -28.73
C SER A 290 2.95 -19.23 -27.27
N PRO A 291 2.14 -18.72 -26.30
CA PRO A 291 2.30 -19.07 -24.88
C PRO A 291 2.22 -20.57 -24.61
N ALA A 292 1.41 -21.30 -25.39
CA ALA A 292 1.17 -22.73 -25.20
C ALA A 292 2.37 -23.62 -25.57
N GLU A 293 3.32 -23.09 -26.33
CA GLU A 293 4.52 -23.81 -26.79
C GLU A 293 5.70 -23.67 -25.81
N ASN A 294 5.53 -22.93 -24.73
CA ASN A 294 6.55 -22.71 -23.72
C ASN A 294 6.26 -23.47 -22.42
N ASP A 295 7.29 -23.59 -21.56
CA ASP A 295 7.13 -24.16 -20.21
C ASP A 295 6.02 -23.38 -19.46
N PRO A 296 4.97 -24.08 -18.96
CA PRO A 296 3.91 -23.47 -18.19
C PRO A 296 4.36 -22.71 -16.93
N GLY A 297 5.54 -23.08 -16.39
CA GLY A 297 6.15 -22.40 -15.24
C GLY A 297 6.82 -21.07 -15.57
N THR A 298 6.97 -20.72 -16.86
CA THR A 298 7.63 -19.47 -17.30
C THR A 298 6.91 -18.24 -16.75
N PRO A 299 7.64 -17.31 -16.07
CA PRO A 299 7.05 -16.06 -15.59
C PRO A 299 6.61 -15.17 -16.76
N LEU A 300 5.42 -14.54 -16.62
CA LEU A 300 4.95 -13.55 -17.58
C LEU A 300 5.86 -12.32 -17.62
N ILE A 301 6.42 -11.94 -16.46
CA ILE A 301 7.33 -10.79 -16.35
C ILE A 301 8.65 -11.29 -15.74
N ALA A 302 9.70 -11.32 -16.53
CA ALA A 302 10.98 -11.91 -16.17
C ALA A 302 12.16 -10.97 -16.42
N HIS A 303 13.32 -11.34 -15.90
CA HIS A 303 14.60 -10.81 -16.35
C HIS A 303 14.79 -11.09 -17.84
N ILE A 304 15.53 -10.21 -18.52
CA ILE A 304 15.73 -10.37 -19.98
C ILE A 304 16.59 -11.59 -20.30
N GLN A 305 17.64 -11.78 -19.53
CA GLN A 305 18.64 -12.85 -19.78
C GLN A 305 18.33 -14.15 -19.03
N GLU A 306 17.38 -14.14 -18.11
CA GLU A 306 17.08 -15.27 -17.24
C GLU A 306 15.58 -15.57 -17.24
N ASN A 307 15.22 -16.87 -17.24
CA ASN A 307 13.82 -17.27 -17.06
C ASN A 307 13.38 -17.21 -15.60
N LYS A 308 13.67 -16.08 -14.93
CA LYS A 308 13.35 -15.79 -13.54
C LYS A 308 12.45 -14.56 -13.43
N ALA A 309 11.40 -14.64 -12.63
CA ALA A 309 10.50 -13.53 -12.39
C ALA A 309 11.24 -12.29 -11.86
N LEU A 310 10.86 -11.11 -12.30
CA LEU A 310 11.30 -9.88 -11.66
C LEU A 310 10.80 -9.83 -10.21
N SER A 311 11.62 -9.28 -9.32
CA SER A 311 11.13 -8.95 -7.98
C SER A 311 10.13 -7.77 -8.03
N ALA A 312 9.26 -7.67 -7.03
CA ALA A 312 8.33 -6.54 -6.92
C ALA A 312 9.06 -5.18 -6.92
N SER A 313 10.22 -5.11 -6.27
CA SER A 313 11.04 -3.89 -6.27
C SER A 313 11.63 -3.57 -7.64
N ALA A 314 12.09 -4.58 -8.39
CA ALA A 314 12.62 -4.39 -9.74
C ALA A 314 11.52 -3.96 -10.72
N LEU A 315 10.35 -4.58 -10.66
CA LEU A 315 9.20 -4.21 -11.48
C LEU A 315 8.70 -2.79 -11.15
N TYR A 316 8.62 -2.45 -9.85
CA TYR A 316 8.28 -1.11 -9.42
C TYR A 316 9.27 -0.07 -9.96
N LYS A 317 10.58 -0.36 -9.84
CA LYS A 317 11.64 0.52 -10.37
C LYS A 317 11.52 0.69 -11.88
N LEU A 318 11.34 -0.39 -12.64
CA LEU A 318 11.16 -0.37 -14.09
C LEU A 318 10.05 0.61 -14.51
N LEU A 319 8.87 0.50 -13.89
CA LEU A 319 7.73 1.36 -14.19
C LEU A 319 7.96 2.82 -13.74
N ARG A 320 8.58 3.02 -12.58
CA ARG A 320 8.93 4.37 -12.09
C ARG A 320 9.92 5.07 -13.02
N ASP A 321 10.89 4.36 -13.54
CA ASP A 321 11.88 4.94 -14.46
C ASP A 321 11.24 5.30 -15.81
N ALA A 322 10.29 4.49 -16.31
CA ALA A 322 9.51 4.79 -17.49
C ALA A 322 8.64 6.07 -17.32
N PHE A 323 7.96 6.21 -16.18
CA PHE A 323 7.20 7.43 -15.88
C PHE A 323 8.08 8.67 -15.80
N LYS A 324 9.25 8.57 -15.18
CA LYS A 324 10.20 9.69 -15.10
C LYS A 324 10.73 10.09 -16.47
N ALA A 325 11.07 9.12 -17.32
CA ALA A 325 11.54 9.40 -18.67
C ALA A 325 10.44 10.09 -19.50
N ALA A 326 9.21 9.60 -19.46
CA ALA A 326 8.08 10.25 -20.14
C ALA A 326 7.82 11.66 -19.60
N ALA A 327 7.89 11.87 -18.30
CA ALA A 327 7.72 13.17 -17.67
C ALA A 327 8.78 14.19 -18.13
N GLU A 328 10.02 13.76 -18.30
CA GLU A 328 11.09 14.63 -18.79
C GLU A 328 10.81 15.08 -20.23
N VAL A 329 10.36 14.17 -21.10
CA VAL A 329 9.96 14.52 -22.48
C VAL A 329 8.74 15.45 -22.48
N MET A 330 7.74 15.21 -21.60
CA MET A 330 6.61 16.13 -21.43
C MET A 330 7.06 17.53 -21.06
N ARG A 331 7.99 17.64 -20.10
CA ARG A 331 8.54 18.92 -19.64
C ARG A 331 9.24 19.66 -20.78
N MET A 332 10.06 18.95 -21.58
CA MET A 332 10.75 19.52 -22.74
C MET A 332 9.78 20.00 -23.83
N ARG A 333 8.60 19.37 -23.93
CA ARG A 333 7.54 19.78 -24.89
C ARG A 333 6.59 20.85 -24.34
N GLY A 334 6.88 21.42 -23.15
CA GLY A 334 6.08 22.48 -22.54
C GLY A 334 4.89 22.03 -21.70
N HIS A 335 4.67 20.72 -21.49
CA HIS A 335 3.58 20.16 -20.67
C HIS A 335 4.01 20.04 -19.21
N ALA A 336 4.35 21.14 -18.56
CA ALA A 336 4.97 21.13 -17.23
C ALA A 336 4.08 20.56 -16.12
N GLU A 337 2.76 20.81 -16.13
CA GLU A 337 1.83 20.31 -15.12
C GLU A 337 1.60 18.80 -15.27
N ASP A 338 1.42 18.31 -16.49
CA ASP A 338 1.31 16.87 -16.76
C ASP A 338 2.60 16.14 -16.36
N ALA A 339 3.77 16.74 -16.62
CA ALA A 339 5.05 16.20 -16.20
C ALA A 339 5.16 16.06 -14.67
N LYS A 340 4.70 17.08 -13.90
CA LYS A 340 4.68 17.02 -12.43
C LYS A 340 3.80 15.86 -11.91
N GLN A 341 2.69 15.58 -12.57
CA GLN A 341 1.84 14.44 -12.23
C GLN A 341 2.50 13.12 -12.62
N MET A 342 3.02 13.01 -13.86
CA MET A 342 3.65 11.81 -14.38
C MET A 342 4.84 11.36 -13.51
N VAL A 343 5.66 12.27 -13.01
CA VAL A 343 6.78 11.96 -12.09
C VAL A 343 6.29 11.27 -10.81
N LYS A 344 5.09 11.59 -10.33
CA LYS A 344 4.52 10.97 -9.11
C LYS A 344 3.87 9.61 -9.38
N ALA A 345 3.61 9.27 -10.65
CA ALA A 345 2.92 8.04 -11.02
C ALA A 345 3.63 6.78 -10.53
N SER A 346 2.86 5.74 -10.25
CA SER A 346 3.32 4.45 -9.75
C SER A 346 2.42 3.34 -10.32
N THR A 347 2.76 2.09 -10.05
CA THR A 347 1.91 0.94 -10.43
C THR A 347 0.48 1.06 -9.93
N HIS A 348 0.29 1.69 -8.77
CA HIS A 348 -1.05 1.88 -8.20
C HIS A 348 -1.86 2.90 -9.01
N TRP A 349 -1.21 3.92 -9.57
CA TRP A 349 -1.86 4.88 -10.46
C TRP A 349 -2.37 4.22 -11.74
N ILE A 350 -1.61 3.29 -12.35
CA ILE A 350 -2.09 2.55 -13.54
C ILE A 350 -3.42 1.86 -13.24
N ARG A 351 -3.50 1.19 -12.09
CA ARG A 351 -4.72 0.50 -11.67
C ARG A 351 -5.87 1.47 -11.38
N HIS A 352 -5.61 2.61 -10.72
CA HIS A 352 -6.61 3.66 -10.49
C HIS A 352 -7.08 4.27 -11.81
N SER A 353 -6.15 4.58 -12.73
CA SER A 353 -6.50 5.08 -14.06
C SER A 353 -7.41 4.10 -14.79
N ARG A 354 -7.09 2.79 -14.75
CA ARG A 354 -7.97 1.80 -15.37
C ARG A 354 -9.38 1.80 -14.78
N GLY A 355 -9.49 1.83 -13.44
CA GLY A 355 -10.79 1.91 -12.76
C GLY A 355 -11.59 3.15 -13.16
N SER A 356 -10.94 4.31 -13.18
CA SER A 356 -11.56 5.59 -13.55
C SER A 356 -11.98 5.62 -15.03
N HIS A 357 -11.10 5.21 -15.95
CA HIS A 357 -11.40 5.20 -17.37
C HIS A 357 -12.53 4.22 -17.72
N LEU A 358 -12.61 3.07 -17.05
CA LEU A 358 -13.73 2.14 -17.21
C LEU A 358 -15.06 2.71 -16.68
N ALA A 359 -15.03 3.41 -15.56
CA ALA A 359 -16.20 4.08 -15.01
C ALA A 359 -16.68 5.21 -15.92
N LEU A 360 -15.76 6.00 -16.47
CA LEU A 360 -16.03 7.04 -17.47
C LEU A 360 -16.64 6.44 -18.77
N ALA A 361 -16.15 5.27 -19.19
CA ALA A 361 -16.68 4.54 -20.34
C ALA A 361 -18.03 3.84 -20.04
N GLY A 362 -18.65 4.08 -18.89
CA GLY A 362 -19.96 3.53 -18.53
C GLY A 362 -19.97 2.07 -18.10
N MET A 363 -18.80 1.47 -17.79
CA MET A 363 -18.76 0.09 -17.29
C MET A 363 -19.43 -0.02 -15.92
N PRO A 364 -20.36 -0.98 -15.71
CA PRO A 364 -21.01 -1.18 -14.41
C PRO A 364 -19.99 -1.43 -13.29
N LEU A 365 -20.17 -0.74 -12.15
CA LEU A 365 -19.26 -0.83 -11.00
C LEU A 365 -18.98 -2.25 -10.49
N PRO A 366 -19.95 -3.19 -10.45
CA PRO A 366 -19.67 -4.57 -10.07
C PRO A 366 -18.67 -5.26 -10.99
N LEU A 367 -18.67 -4.95 -12.28
CA LEU A 367 -17.70 -5.49 -13.25
C LEU A 367 -16.31 -4.89 -13.03
N ILE A 368 -16.24 -3.58 -12.76
CA ILE A 368 -14.97 -2.91 -12.39
C ILE A 368 -14.44 -3.51 -11.08
N GLN A 369 -15.30 -3.71 -10.07
CA GLN A 369 -14.95 -4.35 -8.82
C GLN A 369 -14.38 -5.75 -9.03
N HIS A 370 -15.04 -6.56 -9.85
CA HIS A 370 -14.59 -7.92 -10.17
C HIS A 370 -13.24 -7.90 -10.89
N LEU A 371 -13.09 -7.09 -11.93
CA LEU A 371 -11.84 -6.94 -12.69
C LEU A 371 -10.68 -6.58 -11.77
N LEU A 372 -10.86 -5.55 -10.95
CA LEU A 372 -9.84 -5.06 -10.04
C LEU A 372 -9.66 -5.98 -8.81
N GLY A 373 -10.61 -6.84 -8.48
CA GLY A 373 -10.58 -7.69 -7.28
C GLY A 373 -10.63 -6.85 -5.99
N HIS A 374 -11.57 -5.88 -5.92
CA HIS A 374 -11.83 -5.13 -4.70
C HIS A 374 -12.74 -5.94 -3.78
N ALA A 375 -12.37 -6.08 -2.52
CA ALA A 375 -13.15 -6.82 -1.52
C ALA A 375 -14.48 -6.11 -1.17
N SER A 376 -14.58 -4.79 -1.42
CA SER A 376 -15.75 -3.97 -1.11
C SER A 376 -16.06 -3.00 -2.24
N LEU A 377 -17.35 -2.78 -2.51
CA LEU A 377 -17.85 -1.76 -3.43
C LEU A 377 -17.41 -0.35 -3.00
N ASN A 378 -17.28 -0.09 -1.70
CA ASN A 378 -16.78 1.18 -1.18
C ASN A 378 -15.38 1.55 -1.72
N THR A 379 -14.55 0.56 -2.03
CA THR A 379 -13.24 0.78 -2.66
C THR A 379 -13.38 1.14 -4.14
N THR A 380 -14.44 0.69 -4.80
CA THR A 380 -14.70 0.96 -6.22
C THR A 380 -15.49 2.25 -6.40
N SER A 381 -16.33 2.63 -5.43
CA SER A 381 -17.16 3.84 -5.48
C SER A 381 -16.34 5.14 -5.51
N ILE A 382 -15.05 5.08 -5.17
CA ILE A 382 -14.15 6.24 -5.31
C ILE A 382 -14.07 6.72 -6.77
N TYR A 383 -14.22 5.82 -7.74
CA TYR A 383 -14.19 6.16 -9.16
C TYR A 383 -15.44 6.93 -9.63
N LEU A 384 -16.52 6.95 -8.84
CA LEU A 384 -17.72 7.74 -9.11
C LEU A 384 -17.68 9.14 -8.48
N ARG A 385 -16.91 9.31 -7.40
CA ARG A 385 -16.95 10.56 -6.61
C ARG A 385 -16.41 11.79 -7.33
N ASN A 386 -15.67 11.62 -8.41
CA ASN A 386 -15.05 12.71 -9.16
C ASN A 386 -15.74 13.03 -10.47
N ASN A 387 -16.99 12.69 -10.61
CA ASN A 387 -17.65 12.78 -11.89
C ASN A 387 -18.95 13.59 -11.82
N GLU A 388 -18.86 14.83 -11.31
CA GLU A 388 -19.95 15.79 -11.40
C GLU A 388 -20.38 16.00 -12.86
N GLU A 389 -19.39 16.06 -13.78
CA GLU A 389 -19.61 16.16 -15.21
C GLU A 389 -20.31 14.91 -15.78
N THR A 390 -19.87 13.70 -15.41
CA THR A 390 -20.52 12.47 -15.85
C THR A 390 -21.90 12.31 -15.21
N LEU A 391 -22.09 12.73 -13.96
CA LEU A 391 -23.40 12.75 -13.32
C LEU A 391 -24.34 13.70 -14.07
N TYR A 392 -23.86 14.89 -14.43
CA TYR A 392 -24.60 15.87 -15.20
C TYR A 392 -24.98 15.32 -16.58
N LEU A 393 -24.02 14.73 -17.34
CA LEU A 393 -24.26 14.15 -18.65
C LEU A 393 -25.21 12.93 -18.59
N ALA A 394 -25.09 12.10 -17.58
CA ALA A 394 -26.00 10.96 -17.38
C ALA A 394 -27.43 11.40 -17.05
N LEU A 395 -27.59 12.48 -16.28
CA LEU A 395 -28.91 13.08 -16.03
C LEU A 395 -29.52 13.68 -17.31
N GLU A 396 -28.72 14.43 -18.07
CA GLU A 396 -29.15 14.97 -19.38
C GLU A 396 -29.59 13.85 -20.35
N GLU A 397 -28.85 12.74 -20.39
CA GLU A 397 -29.18 11.61 -21.26
C GLU A 397 -30.47 10.89 -20.79
N LEU A 398 -30.69 10.77 -19.48
CA LEU A 398 -31.92 10.22 -18.91
C LEU A 398 -33.13 11.11 -19.21
N GLU A 399 -32.98 12.43 -19.09
CA GLU A 399 -34.03 13.40 -19.37
C GLU A 399 -34.36 13.49 -20.86
N ARG A 400 -33.41 13.24 -21.76
CA ARG A 400 -33.61 13.16 -23.21
C ARG A 400 -34.29 11.88 -23.69
N ARG A 401 -34.35 10.83 -22.87
CA ARG A 401 -35.10 9.61 -23.24
C ARG A 401 -36.58 9.89 -23.10
N PRO A 402 -37.37 9.82 -24.21
CA PRO A 402 -38.83 10.01 -24.12
C PRO A 402 -39.44 8.97 -23.18
N ALA A 403 -40.39 9.42 -22.38
CA ALA A 403 -41.11 8.61 -21.38
C ALA A 403 -41.92 7.42 -21.93
N ASN A 404 -41.83 7.12 -23.23
CA ASN A 404 -42.57 6.08 -23.94
C ASN A 404 -41.63 5.15 -24.69
N ALA A 405 -41.10 4.14 -23.99
CA ALA A 405 -40.62 2.91 -24.60
C ALA A 405 -40.95 1.77 -23.63
N ASN A 406 -42.22 1.42 -23.58
CA ASN A 406 -42.72 0.14 -23.16
C ASN A 406 -43.03 -0.74 -24.40
#